data_4a311c037e2a5bd8fd238dba9d77c71c
#
_entry.id   4a311c037e2a5bd8fd238dba9d77c71c
#
_cell.length_a   1.000
_cell.length_b   1.000
_cell.length_c   1.000
_cell.angle_alpha   90.00
_cell.angle_beta   90.00
_cell.angle_gamma   90.00
#
_symmetry.space_group_name_H-M   'P 1'
#
loop_
_entity.id
_entity.type
_entity.pdbx_description
1 polymer ?
#
loop_
_entity_poly.entity_id
_entity_poly.type
_entity_poly.pdbx_seq_one_letter_code
_entity_poly.pdbx_strand_id
1 'polypeptide(L)'
;MKNRYIVEMTDTYGGEANYSWVNRFIVSASSERGAIGKVTRRTGYRARSVGCGRYDVPRCAICYFVEWVDADQAKTLQDNYPRIEVF
;
A
#
# COMPACT_ATOMS: atom_id res chain seq x y z
N MET A 1 9.93 -4.08 -17.22
CA MET A 1 9.44 -5.26 -16.47
C MET A 1 8.64 -4.80 -15.25
N LYS A 2 7.48 -5.40 -15.04
CA LYS A 2 6.66 -5.06 -13.87
C LYS A 2 6.99 -5.96 -12.68
N ASN A 3 7.03 -5.35 -11.51
CA ASN A 3 7.17 -6.05 -10.24
C ASN A 3 5.83 -6.07 -9.52
N ARG A 4 5.75 -6.85 -8.44
CA ARG A 4 4.61 -6.84 -7.54
C ARG A 4 4.98 -6.14 -6.26
N TYR A 5 4.05 -5.36 -5.74
CA TYR A 5 4.21 -4.65 -4.48
C TYR A 5 3.01 -4.91 -3.61
N ILE A 6 3.24 -5.12 -2.33
CA ILE A 6 2.18 -5.04 -1.33
C ILE A 6 2.08 -3.59 -0.87
N VAL A 7 0.87 -3.05 -0.90
CA VAL A 7 0.58 -1.72 -0.35
C VAL A 7 -0.44 -1.91 0.76
N GLU A 8 -0.11 -1.45 1.95
CA GLU A 8 -1.01 -1.45 3.08
C GLU A 8 -1.42 -0.02 3.39
N MET A 9 -2.73 0.22 3.45
CA MET A 9 -3.29 1.52 3.82
C MET A 9 -3.89 1.39 5.21
N THR A 10 -3.50 2.26 6.11
CA THR A 10 -3.98 2.25 7.48
C THR A 10 -4.18 3.68 7.98
N ASP A 11 -4.88 3.81 9.10
CA ASP A 11 -5.07 5.08 9.76
C ASP A 11 -3.82 5.47 10.56
N THR A 12 -3.75 6.77 10.89
CA THR A 12 -2.68 7.28 11.74
C THR A 12 -3.29 7.93 12.99
N TYR A 13 -2.50 7.92 14.06
CA TYR A 13 -2.83 8.62 15.29
C TYR A 13 -1.56 9.29 15.81
N GLY A 14 -1.60 10.60 15.98
CA GLY A 14 -0.42 11.36 16.40
C GLY A 14 0.74 11.27 15.42
N GLY A 15 0.46 11.01 14.13
CA GLY A 15 1.46 10.85 13.10
C GLY A 15 2.01 9.43 12.96
N GLU A 16 1.61 8.50 13.81
CA GLU A 16 2.04 7.10 13.78
C GLU A 16 0.95 6.21 13.22
N ALA A 17 1.35 5.12 12.52
CA ALA A 17 0.40 4.13 12.02
C ALA A 17 -0.32 3.48 13.21
N ASN A 18 -1.63 3.45 13.15
CA ASN A 18 -2.47 3.00 14.26
C ASN A 18 -3.09 1.62 14.07
N TYR A 19 -3.24 1.19 12.80
CA TYR A 19 -3.76 -0.12 12.44
C TYR A 19 -5.15 -0.44 13.01
N SER A 20 -5.99 0.57 13.25
CA SER A 20 -7.37 0.30 13.67
C SER A 20 -8.19 -0.32 12.52
N TRP A 21 -7.76 -0.06 11.28
CA TRP A 21 -8.23 -0.74 10.06
C TRP A 21 -7.07 -0.82 9.09
N VAL A 22 -7.08 -1.82 8.23
CA VAL A 22 -6.04 -1.99 7.21
C VAL A 22 -6.69 -2.47 5.92
N ASN A 23 -6.39 -1.78 4.82
CA ASN A 23 -6.72 -2.24 3.48
C ASN A 23 -5.42 -2.64 2.78
N ARG A 24 -5.42 -3.80 2.15
CA ARG A 24 -4.23 -4.35 1.49
C ARG A 24 -4.46 -4.48 0.00
N PHE A 25 -3.41 -4.17 -0.76
CA PHE A 25 -3.42 -4.21 -2.22
C PHE A 25 -2.15 -4.90 -2.70
N ILE A 26 -2.27 -5.81 -3.66
CA ILE A 26 -1.12 -6.31 -4.42
C ILE A 26 -1.16 -5.66 -5.78
N VAL A 27 -0.12 -4.91 -6.11
CA VAL A 27 -0.13 -4.02 -7.27
C VAL A 27 1.05 -4.36 -8.19
N SER A 28 0.76 -4.55 -9.48
CA SER A 28 1.80 -4.68 -10.50
C SER A 28 2.19 -3.29 -10.99
N ALA A 29 3.47 -2.98 -10.87
CA ALA A 29 4.01 -1.69 -11.29
C ALA A 29 5.51 -1.82 -11.57
N SER A 30 6.08 -0.84 -12.26
CA SER A 30 7.51 -0.82 -12.54
C SER A 30 8.32 -0.21 -11.39
N SER A 31 7.67 0.43 -10.42
CA SER A 31 8.32 1.07 -9.29
C SER A 31 7.38 1.21 -8.10
N GLU A 32 7.93 1.49 -6.91
CA GLU A 32 7.13 1.80 -5.72
C GLU A 32 6.20 2.98 -5.98
N ARG A 33 6.71 4.06 -6.59
CA ARG A 33 5.89 5.25 -6.89
C ARG A 33 4.75 4.91 -7.83
N GLY A 34 5.01 4.06 -8.81
CA GLY A 34 3.98 3.58 -9.73
C GLY A 34 2.90 2.77 -9.01
N ALA A 35 3.29 1.92 -8.06
CA ALA A 35 2.36 1.15 -7.24
C ALA A 35 1.48 2.08 -6.39
N ILE A 36 2.08 3.04 -5.71
CA ILE A 36 1.35 4.03 -4.92
C ILE A 36 0.42 4.86 -5.82
N GLY A 37 0.85 5.24 -7.02
CA GLY A 37 0.01 5.95 -7.97
C GLY A 37 -1.24 5.18 -8.36
N LYS A 38 -1.12 3.87 -8.57
CA LYS A 38 -2.26 2.99 -8.87
C LYS A 38 -3.23 2.90 -7.69
N VAL A 39 -2.71 2.75 -6.47
CA VAL A 39 -3.54 2.71 -5.26
C VAL A 39 -4.22 4.06 -5.04
N THR A 40 -3.53 5.17 -5.27
CA THR A 40 -4.10 6.50 -5.20
C THR A 40 -5.31 6.66 -6.13
N ARG A 41 -5.19 6.18 -7.38
CA ARG A 41 -6.31 6.22 -8.32
C ARG A 41 -7.47 5.34 -7.87
N ARG A 42 -7.17 4.23 -7.22
CA ARG A 42 -8.19 3.29 -6.72
C ARG A 42 -8.91 3.83 -5.48
N THR A 43 -8.20 4.48 -4.57
CA THR A 43 -8.74 4.94 -3.28
C THR A 43 -9.15 6.41 -3.28
N GLY A 44 -8.57 7.22 -4.15
CA GLY A 44 -8.78 8.66 -4.17
C GLY A 44 -7.89 9.44 -3.20
N TYR A 45 -7.06 8.78 -2.41
CA TYR A 45 -6.20 9.44 -1.41
C TYR A 45 -4.80 9.62 -1.95
N ARG A 46 -4.46 10.85 -2.33
CA ARG A 46 -3.10 11.20 -2.75
C ARG A 46 -2.16 11.24 -1.54
N ALA A 47 -0.97 10.70 -1.73
CA ALA A 47 0.03 10.63 -0.68
C ALA A 47 1.38 11.08 -1.20
N ARG A 48 2.26 11.48 -0.28
CA ARG A 48 3.64 11.83 -0.59
C ARG A 48 4.60 11.01 0.25
N SER A 49 5.76 10.70 -0.35
CA SER A 49 6.79 9.92 0.32
C SER A 49 7.34 10.66 1.53
N VAL A 50 7.48 9.94 2.64
CA VAL A 50 8.19 10.40 3.83
C VAL A 50 9.42 9.53 4.09
N GLY A 51 9.79 8.66 3.14
CA GLY A 51 10.95 7.78 3.23
C GLY A 51 10.60 6.39 3.72
N CYS A 52 11.53 5.44 3.55
CA CYS A 52 11.42 4.07 4.05
C CYS A 52 10.15 3.32 3.62
N GLY A 53 9.66 3.59 2.39
CA GLY A 53 8.46 2.94 1.88
C GLY A 53 7.16 3.41 2.48
N ARG A 54 7.17 4.51 3.21
CA ARG A 54 5.97 5.11 3.81
C ARG A 54 5.56 6.34 3.01
N TYR A 55 4.24 6.47 2.82
CA TYR A 55 3.62 7.62 2.16
C TYR A 55 2.47 8.11 3.02
N ASP A 56 2.48 9.41 3.36
CA ASP A 56 1.45 10.02 4.18
C ASP A 56 0.47 10.82 3.32
N VAL A 57 -0.82 10.71 3.63
CA VAL A 57 -1.87 11.48 2.98
C VAL A 57 -2.02 12.80 3.74
N PRO A 58 -1.69 13.96 3.10
CA PRO A 58 -1.80 15.25 3.79
C PRO A 58 -3.22 15.53 4.27
N ARG A 59 -3.34 16.05 5.47
CA ARG A 59 -4.62 16.45 6.08
C ARG A 59 -5.61 15.33 6.34
N CYS A 60 -5.20 14.10 6.12
CA CYS A 60 -5.99 12.92 6.46
C CYS A 60 -5.19 12.05 7.40
N ALA A 61 -5.85 11.39 8.31
CA ALA A 61 -5.20 10.46 9.23
C ALA A 61 -5.02 9.09 8.55
N ILE A 62 -4.28 9.07 7.44
CA ILE A 62 -4.08 7.89 6.59
C ILE A 62 -2.64 7.86 6.12
N CYS A 63 -2.06 6.66 6.07
CA CYS A 63 -0.76 6.43 5.45
C CYS A 63 -0.77 5.13 4.64
N TYR A 64 0.18 5.03 3.71
CA TYR A 64 0.45 3.81 2.96
C TYR A 64 1.85 3.30 3.30
N PHE A 65 1.98 1.99 3.35
CA PHE A 65 3.28 1.33 3.34
C PHE A 65 3.37 0.51 2.06
N VAL A 66 4.52 0.58 1.39
CA VAL A 66 4.76 -0.16 0.15
C VAL A 66 6.02 -1.00 0.29
N GLU A 67 5.96 -2.25 -0.17
CA GLU A 67 7.08 -3.17 -0.14
C GLU A 67 7.04 -4.07 -1.37
N TRP A 68 8.20 -4.33 -1.97
CA TRP A 68 8.33 -5.29 -3.05
C TRP A 68 8.07 -6.71 -2.52
N VAL A 69 7.34 -7.50 -3.29
CA VAL A 69 7.09 -8.91 -2.96
C VAL A 69 7.35 -9.77 -4.19
N ASP A 70 7.82 -11.00 -3.95
CA ASP A 70 7.93 -11.98 -5.02
C ASP A 70 6.60 -12.71 -5.23
N ALA A 71 6.55 -13.59 -6.24
CA ALA A 71 5.33 -14.32 -6.58
C ALA A 71 4.83 -15.22 -5.44
N ASP A 72 5.75 -15.86 -4.71
CA ASP A 72 5.39 -16.74 -3.60
C ASP A 72 4.83 -15.96 -2.41
N GLN A 73 5.47 -14.81 -2.09
CA GLN A 73 4.98 -13.92 -1.05
C GLN A 73 3.60 -13.34 -1.40
N ALA A 74 3.40 -12.96 -2.67
CA ALA A 74 2.11 -12.46 -3.14
C ALA A 74 1.02 -13.51 -2.97
N LYS A 75 1.31 -14.75 -3.32
CA LYS A 75 0.36 -15.86 -3.15
C LYS A 75 0.02 -16.09 -1.69
N THR A 76 1.03 -16.11 -0.82
CA THR A 76 0.83 -16.28 0.62
C THR A 76 -0.06 -15.18 1.19
N LEU A 77 0.16 -13.92 0.77
CA LEU A 77 -0.68 -12.81 1.20
C LEU A 77 -2.13 -12.97 0.73
N GLN A 78 -2.33 -13.40 -0.51
CA GLN A 78 -3.68 -13.65 -1.02
C GLN A 78 -4.39 -14.75 -0.25
N ASP A 79 -3.67 -15.81 0.12
CA ASP A 79 -4.23 -16.92 0.89
C ASP A 79 -4.59 -16.49 2.31
N ASN A 80 -3.77 -15.64 2.94
CA ASN A 80 -3.97 -15.19 4.31
C ASN A 80 -4.97 -14.05 4.45
N TYR A 81 -5.14 -13.25 3.39
CA TYR A 81 -6.03 -12.08 3.40
C TYR A 81 -7.00 -12.15 2.24
N PRO A 82 -8.15 -12.86 2.40
CA PRO A 82 -9.08 -13.10 1.29
C PRO A 82 -9.67 -11.82 0.66
N ARG A 83 -9.62 -10.71 1.38
CA ARG A 83 -10.15 -9.42 0.89
C ARG A 83 -9.10 -8.55 0.23
N ILE A 84 -7.88 -9.03 0.09
CA ILE A 84 -6.82 -8.26 -0.55
C ILE A 84 -7.18 -8.01 -2.01
N GLU A 85 -7.04 -6.77 -2.47
CA GLU A 85 -7.27 -6.41 -3.87
C GLU A 85 -5.98 -6.60 -4.66
N VAL A 86 -6.12 -7.11 -5.89
CA VAL A 86 -4.97 -7.38 -6.77
C VAL A 86 -5.19 -6.64 -8.09
N PHE A 87 -4.26 -5.75 -8.46
CA PHE A 87 -4.36 -5.03 -9.73
C PHE A 87 -3.02 -4.46 -10.22
#